data_d76e59a40ceaf18a4c2fe65e45e4a250
#
_entry.id   d76e59a40ceaf18a4c2fe65e45e4a250
#
_cell.length_a   1.000
_cell.length_b   1.000
_cell.length_c   1.000
_cell.angle_alpha   90.00
_cell.angle_beta   90.00
_cell.angle_gamma   90.00
#
_symmetry.space_group_name_H-M   'P 1'
#
loop_
_entity.id
_entity.type
_entity.pdbx_description
1 polymer ?
#
loop_
_entity_poly.entity_id
_entity_poly.type
_entity_poly.pdbx_seq_one_letter_code
_entity_poly.pdbx_strand_id
1 'polypeptide(L)'
;MRRMKLMRRWVMGVAALAGVAAFVPGAHADEAMWRNYRGRIVFTDIALAPESNFENAALMTTALKRLERTTIDQTAGFWRVHVLAFLDRPAATRTVVLRASDVSNPKAPREVHVFEVPVERGAKELRMDDFVVTTGMGFASGGSYQLAVEAPPEEATATGETRKAGKADVYAKGVITLR
;
A
#
# COMPACT_ATOMS: atom_id res chain seq x y z
N MET A 1 50.27 -37.66 -8.87
CA MET A 1 49.31 -37.35 -7.81
C MET A 1 49.05 -35.85 -7.75
N ARG A 2 47.99 -35.32 -8.36
CA ARG A 2 47.64 -33.90 -8.33
C ARG A 2 46.31 -33.77 -7.55
N ARG A 3 46.39 -33.13 -6.38
CA ARG A 3 45.22 -32.82 -5.54
C ARG A 3 44.48 -31.60 -6.11
N MET A 4 43.28 -31.81 -6.61
CA MET A 4 42.35 -30.76 -6.96
C MET A 4 41.75 -30.16 -5.68
N LYS A 5 42.00 -28.85 -5.43
CA LYS A 5 41.34 -28.08 -4.38
C LYS A 5 39.96 -27.66 -4.89
N LEU A 6 38.90 -28.21 -4.29
CA LEU A 6 37.53 -27.74 -4.48
C LEU A 6 37.35 -26.40 -3.77
N MET A 7 37.19 -25.33 -4.54
CA MET A 7 36.76 -24.03 -4.06
C MET A 7 35.28 -24.03 -3.81
N ARG A 8 34.83 -24.16 -2.56
CA ARG A 8 33.43 -23.95 -2.14
C ARG A 8 33.13 -22.46 -2.25
N ARG A 9 32.37 -22.07 -3.29
CA ARG A 9 31.71 -20.76 -3.37
C ARG A 9 30.56 -20.75 -2.37
N TRP A 10 30.72 -19.96 -1.30
CA TRP A 10 29.63 -19.57 -0.42
C TRP A 10 28.76 -18.55 -1.15
N VAL A 11 27.57 -18.96 -1.57
CA VAL A 11 26.53 -18.04 -1.99
C VAL A 11 25.90 -17.53 -0.70
N MET A 12 26.25 -16.32 -0.29
CA MET A 12 25.51 -15.60 0.74
C MET A 12 24.15 -15.23 0.15
N GLY A 13 23.12 -16.00 0.51
CA GLY A 13 21.74 -15.61 0.28
C GLY A 13 21.42 -14.42 1.18
N VAL A 14 21.26 -13.26 0.59
CA VAL A 14 20.64 -12.11 1.26
C VAL A 14 19.16 -12.46 1.43
N ALA A 15 18.78 -12.92 2.62
CA ALA A 15 17.40 -13.04 3.01
C ALA A 15 16.83 -11.61 3.12
N ALA A 16 16.08 -11.19 2.12
CA ALA A 16 15.23 -10.01 2.22
C ALA A 16 14.18 -10.31 3.30
N LEU A 17 14.37 -9.73 4.47
CA LEU A 17 13.34 -9.64 5.50
C LEU A 17 12.25 -8.73 4.94
N ALA A 18 11.27 -9.33 4.25
CA ALA A 18 10.00 -8.70 3.98
C ALA A 18 9.36 -8.45 5.35
N GLY A 19 9.34 -7.19 5.77
CA GLY A 19 8.65 -6.78 6.98
C GLY A 19 7.19 -7.20 6.84
N VAL A 20 6.78 -8.17 7.64
CA VAL A 20 5.38 -8.57 7.76
C VAL A 20 4.68 -7.37 8.39
N ALA A 21 3.95 -6.59 7.58
CA ALA A 21 3.04 -5.59 8.07
C ALA A 21 2.06 -6.31 9.00
N ALA A 22 2.07 -5.93 10.28
CA ALA A 22 1.15 -6.51 11.25
C ALA A 22 -0.27 -6.13 10.81
N PHE A 23 -1.00 -7.11 10.32
CA PHE A 23 -2.41 -6.99 9.98
C PHE A 23 -3.20 -6.83 11.28
N VAL A 24 -3.73 -5.66 11.53
CA VAL A 24 -4.69 -5.42 12.61
C VAL A 24 -6.08 -5.64 12.03
N PRO A 25 -6.76 -6.74 12.38
CA PRO A 25 -8.11 -6.99 11.88
C PRO A 25 -9.08 -5.96 12.45
N GLY A 26 -9.83 -5.33 11.55
CA GLY A 26 -11.17 -4.84 11.79
C GLY A 26 -11.36 -3.62 12.69
N ALA A 27 -10.75 -2.47 12.33
CA ALA A 27 -11.41 -1.23 12.69
C ALA A 27 -12.46 -0.95 11.60
N HIS A 28 -13.73 -1.00 11.95
CA HIS A 28 -14.78 -0.56 11.05
C HIS A 28 -14.74 0.96 11.03
N ALA A 29 -14.28 1.54 9.94
CA ALA A 29 -14.40 2.98 9.75
C ALA A 29 -15.86 3.37 10.00
N ASP A 30 -16.08 4.41 10.81
CA ASP A 30 -17.39 5.00 10.94
C ASP A 30 -17.94 5.28 9.54
N GLU A 31 -19.18 4.91 9.28
CA GLU A 31 -19.83 5.04 7.97
C GLU A 31 -19.72 6.47 7.41
N ALA A 32 -19.78 7.49 8.30
CA ALA A 32 -19.64 8.88 7.90
C ALA A 32 -18.22 9.20 7.44
N MET A 33 -17.20 8.65 8.11
CA MET A 33 -15.81 8.83 7.74
C MET A 33 -15.49 8.11 6.43
N TRP A 34 -15.93 6.86 6.28
CA TRP A 34 -15.77 6.12 5.05
C TRP A 34 -16.38 6.87 3.85
N ARG A 35 -17.58 7.46 3.99
CA ARG A 35 -18.20 8.25 2.91
C ARG A 35 -17.37 9.47 2.52
N ASN A 36 -16.73 10.14 3.50
CA ASN A 36 -15.94 11.34 3.25
C ASN A 36 -14.60 11.05 2.54
N TYR A 37 -14.02 9.87 2.77
CA TYR A 37 -12.71 9.48 2.23
C TYR A 37 -12.78 8.39 1.16
N ARG A 38 -13.96 7.93 0.82
CA ARG A 38 -14.21 6.85 -0.14
C ARG A 38 -13.39 7.00 -1.41
N GLY A 39 -12.68 5.92 -1.80
CA GLY A 39 -11.81 5.88 -2.98
C GLY A 39 -10.46 6.58 -2.81
N ARG A 40 -10.10 7.00 -1.59
CA ARG A 40 -8.85 7.70 -1.30
C ARG A 40 -7.91 6.87 -0.47
N ILE A 41 -6.60 7.11 -0.70
CA ILE A 41 -5.53 6.69 0.19
C ILE A 41 -5.00 7.93 0.92
N VAL A 42 -4.94 7.85 2.24
CA VAL A 42 -4.33 8.85 3.13
C VAL A 42 -2.98 8.30 3.58
N PHE A 43 -1.95 9.13 3.50
CA PHE A 43 -0.60 8.79 3.96
C PHE A 43 -0.28 9.60 5.21
N THR A 44 0.39 8.97 6.17
CA THR A 44 0.87 9.66 7.37
C THR A 44 2.31 9.24 7.68
N ASP A 45 3.03 10.11 8.39
CA ASP A 45 4.40 9.85 8.86
C ASP A 45 4.44 9.21 10.25
N ILE A 46 3.30 9.16 10.92
CA ILE A 46 3.13 8.48 12.20
C ILE A 46 1.91 7.57 12.15
N ALA A 47 1.94 6.50 12.93
CA ALA A 47 0.79 5.60 13.05
C ALA A 47 -0.41 6.35 13.64
N LEU A 48 -1.58 6.16 13.02
CA LEU A 48 -2.83 6.62 13.58
C LEU A 48 -3.22 5.73 14.77
N ALA A 49 -3.69 6.36 15.84
CA ALA A 49 -4.30 5.63 16.93
C ALA A 49 -5.47 4.78 16.39
N PRO A 50 -5.74 3.60 16.99
CA PRO A 50 -6.93 2.83 16.65
C PRO A 50 -8.20 3.67 16.75
N GLU A 51 -9.19 3.40 15.90
CA GLU A 51 -10.48 4.11 15.90
C GLU A 51 -11.17 4.12 17.27
N SER A 52 -10.98 3.05 18.05
CA SER A 52 -11.49 2.94 19.42
C SER A 52 -11.01 4.06 20.35
N ASN A 53 -9.94 4.78 19.97
CA ASN A 53 -9.41 5.91 20.75
C ASN A 53 -10.04 7.24 20.36
N PHE A 54 -10.93 7.28 19.35
CA PHE A 54 -11.65 8.48 18.96
C PHE A 54 -13.11 8.38 19.44
N GLU A 55 -13.58 9.40 20.13
CA GLU A 55 -14.95 9.47 20.62
C GLU A 55 -16.00 9.51 19.48
N ASN A 56 -15.59 10.03 18.32
CA ASN A 56 -16.48 10.13 17.16
C ASN A 56 -15.71 10.36 15.85
N ALA A 57 -16.40 10.15 14.73
CA ALA A 57 -15.86 10.31 13.38
C ALA A 57 -15.31 11.72 13.08
N ALA A 58 -15.85 12.77 13.71
CA ALA A 58 -15.39 14.14 13.49
C ALA A 58 -13.99 14.34 14.05
N LEU A 59 -13.69 13.79 15.25
CA LEU A 59 -12.36 13.85 15.85
C LEU A 59 -11.36 13.06 15.01
N MET A 60 -11.71 11.87 14.54
CA MET A 60 -10.87 11.08 13.66
C MET A 60 -10.62 11.78 12.32
N THR A 61 -11.64 12.38 11.71
CA THR A 61 -11.49 13.19 10.49
C THR A 61 -10.54 14.35 10.69
N THR A 62 -10.62 15.03 11.84
CA THR A 62 -9.73 16.14 12.20
C THR A 62 -8.30 15.65 12.37
N ALA A 63 -8.09 14.50 13.03
CA ALA A 63 -6.79 13.88 13.19
C ALA A 63 -6.19 13.49 11.83
N LEU A 64 -6.97 12.86 10.95
CA LEU A 64 -6.54 12.49 9.59
C LEU A 64 -6.09 13.73 8.82
N LYS A 65 -6.88 14.78 8.76
CA LYS A 65 -6.51 16.02 8.05
C LYS A 65 -5.21 16.64 8.58
N ARG A 66 -4.96 16.56 9.89
CA ARG A 66 -3.75 17.07 10.52
C ARG A 66 -2.51 16.23 10.21
N LEU A 67 -2.69 14.91 10.14
CA LEU A 67 -1.60 13.95 9.97
C LEU A 67 -1.36 13.56 8.51
N GLU A 68 -2.30 13.83 7.61
CA GLU A 68 -2.15 13.56 6.17
C GLU A 68 -0.89 14.24 5.62
N ARG A 69 -0.09 13.47 4.90
CA ARG A 69 1.14 13.91 4.25
C ARG A 69 1.05 13.67 2.75
N THR A 70 1.52 14.64 2.00
CA THR A 70 1.77 14.52 0.56
C THR A 70 3.24 14.26 0.25
N THR A 71 4.08 14.37 1.28
CA THR A 71 5.53 14.17 1.19
C THR A 71 6.01 13.43 2.43
N ILE A 72 6.88 12.44 2.24
CA ILE A 72 7.55 11.66 3.30
C ILE A 72 9.05 11.78 3.10
N ASP A 73 9.76 12.12 4.18
CA ASP A 73 11.22 12.22 4.17
C ASP A 73 11.87 10.84 4.44
N GLN A 74 13.04 10.64 3.82
CA GLN A 74 13.82 9.42 4.01
C GLN A 74 14.40 9.36 5.42
N THR A 75 14.38 8.19 6.02
CA THR A 75 15.01 7.91 7.31
C THR A 75 15.90 6.68 7.15
N ALA A 76 17.21 6.82 7.39
CA ALA A 76 18.17 5.72 7.35
C ALA A 76 18.14 4.88 6.03
N GLY A 77 17.92 5.54 4.89
CA GLY A 77 17.97 4.87 3.57
C GLY A 77 16.65 4.25 3.11
N PHE A 78 15.57 4.44 3.84
CA PHE A 78 14.23 3.99 3.47
C PHE A 78 13.17 5.06 3.82
N TRP A 79 11.97 4.91 3.26
CA TRP A 79 10.81 5.70 3.64
C TRP A 79 9.83 4.82 4.40
N ARG A 80 9.42 5.29 5.57
CA ARG A 80 8.38 4.67 6.38
C ARG A 80 7.09 5.44 6.20
N VAL A 81 6.07 4.77 5.74
CA VAL A 81 4.77 5.37 5.41
C VAL A 81 3.69 4.59 6.13
N HIS A 82 2.77 5.26 6.77
CA HIS A 82 1.53 4.63 7.22
C HIS A 82 0.46 4.91 6.18
N VAL A 83 -0.20 3.86 5.71
CA VAL A 83 -1.18 3.91 4.62
C VAL A 83 -2.55 3.56 5.18
N LEU A 84 -3.51 4.44 4.96
CA LEU A 84 -4.93 4.20 5.26
C LEU A 84 -5.72 4.39 3.98
N ALA A 85 -6.19 3.30 3.39
CA ALA A 85 -6.99 3.33 2.17
C ALA A 85 -8.47 3.11 2.50
N PHE A 86 -9.32 4.07 2.14
CA PHE A 86 -10.77 3.95 2.21
C PHE A 86 -11.28 3.45 0.87
N LEU A 87 -11.74 2.21 0.84
CA LEU A 87 -12.16 1.57 -0.39
C LEU A 87 -13.46 2.19 -0.90
N ASP A 88 -13.61 2.35 -2.21
CA ASP A 88 -14.82 2.92 -2.83
C ASP A 88 -16.04 2.00 -2.67
N ARG A 89 -15.80 0.72 -2.45
CA ARG A 89 -16.74 -0.33 -2.11
C ARG A 89 -16.06 -1.38 -1.24
N PRO A 90 -16.83 -2.20 -0.50
CA PRO A 90 -16.27 -3.28 0.31
C PRO A 90 -15.43 -4.25 -0.54
N ALA A 91 -14.31 -4.70 0.02
CA ALA A 91 -13.45 -5.69 -0.62
C ALA A 91 -14.22 -6.99 -0.89
N ALA A 92 -14.24 -7.44 -2.14
CA ALA A 92 -14.91 -8.68 -2.52
C ALA A 92 -14.10 -9.92 -2.14
N THR A 93 -12.78 -9.78 -2.01
CA THR A 93 -11.80 -10.85 -1.75
C THR A 93 -11.12 -10.74 -0.40
N ARG A 94 -10.30 -11.76 -0.11
CA ARG A 94 -9.39 -11.78 1.04
C ARG A 94 -7.99 -11.26 0.72
N THR A 95 -7.74 -10.85 -0.52
CA THR A 95 -6.49 -10.26 -0.97
C THR A 95 -6.81 -9.12 -1.91
N VAL A 96 -6.08 -8.04 -1.82
CA VAL A 96 -6.08 -6.93 -2.76
C VAL A 96 -4.67 -6.71 -3.27
N VAL A 97 -4.54 -6.03 -4.40
CA VAL A 97 -3.27 -5.64 -4.97
C VAL A 97 -3.03 -4.16 -4.68
N LEU A 98 -1.92 -3.84 -4.03
CA LEU A 98 -1.44 -2.47 -3.91
C LEU A 98 -0.38 -2.23 -4.99
N ARG A 99 -0.73 -1.48 -6.01
CA ARG A 99 0.15 -1.12 -7.12
C ARG A 99 0.77 0.23 -6.89
N ALA A 100 2.09 0.31 -7.00
CA ALA A 100 2.83 1.56 -6.97
C ALA A 100 3.31 1.92 -8.38
N SER A 101 3.02 3.14 -8.82
CA SER A 101 3.45 3.68 -10.11
C SER A 101 4.16 5.02 -9.91
N ASP A 102 5.31 5.17 -10.54
CA ASP A 102 6.00 6.46 -10.65
C ASP A 102 5.19 7.37 -11.59
N VAL A 103 4.72 8.47 -11.05
CA VAL A 103 3.93 9.50 -11.74
C VAL A 103 4.66 10.83 -11.80
N SER A 104 5.97 10.85 -11.56
CA SER A 104 6.82 12.05 -11.70
C SER A 104 6.70 12.64 -13.13
N ASN A 105 6.49 11.77 -14.12
CA ASN A 105 6.03 12.16 -15.44
C ASN A 105 4.57 11.70 -15.65
N PRO A 106 3.57 12.57 -15.47
CA PRO A 106 2.16 12.17 -15.54
C PRO A 106 1.72 11.70 -16.94
N LYS A 107 2.48 12.01 -18.00
CA LYS A 107 2.21 11.56 -19.38
C LYS A 107 2.71 10.14 -19.65
N ALA A 108 3.60 9.64 -18.82
CA ALA A 108 4.22 8.31 -18.97
C ALA A 108 4.39 7.65 -17.57
N PRO A 109 3.31 7.30 -16.88
CA PRO A 109 3.38 6.61 -15.60
C PRO A 109 4.04 5.24 -15.78
N ARG A 110 4.91 4.86 -14.86
CA ARG A 110 5.63 3.60 -14.89
C ARG A 110 5.35 2.79 -13.63
N GLU A 111 4.93 1.54 -13.77
CA GLU A 111 4.83 0.62 -12.64
C GLU A 111 6.20 0.43 -11.99
N VAL A 112 6.23 0.55 -10.67
CA VAL A 112 7.44 0.42 -9.86
C VAL A 112 7.41 -0.88 -9.07
N HIS A 113 6.31 -1.14 -8.37
CA HIS A 113 6.17 -2.31 -7.54
C HIS A 113 4.70 -2.72 -7.37
N VAL A 114 4.49 -4.00 -7.07
CA VAL A 114 3.17 -4.58 -6.82
C VAL A 114 3.26 -5.40 -5.53
N PHE A 115 2.35 -5.14 -4.60
CA PHE A 115 2.25 -5.83 -3.32
C PHE A 115 0.91 -6.57 -3.27
N GLU A 116 0.93 -7.81 -2.83
CA GLU A 116 -0.28 -8.51 -2.43
C GLU A 116 -0.54 -8.25 -0.96
N VAL A 117 -1.73 -7.75 -0.64
CA VAL A 117 -2.08 -7.35 0.72
C VAL A 117 -3.31 -8.14 1.18
N PRO A 118 -3.20 -8.90 2.28
CA PRO A 118 -4.36 -9.57 2.85
C PRO A 118 -5.35 -8.54 3.39
N VAL A 119 -6.64 -8.80 3.22
CA VAL A 119 -7.74 -7.97 3.69
C VAL A 119 -8.90 -8.83 4.12
N GLU A 120 -9.72 -8.38 5.05
CA GLU A 120 -10.97 -9.07 5.36
C GLU A 120 -11.98 -8.88 4.22
N ARG A 121 -12.69 -9.95 3.86
CA ARG A 121 -13.78 -9.85 2.91
C ARG A 121 -14.87 -8.94 3.47
N GLY A 122 -15.31 -7.97 2.69
CA GLY A 122 -16.27 -6.95 3.13
C GLY A 122 -15.64 -5.74 3.82
N ALA A 123 -14.30 -5.70 4.00
CA ALA A 123 -13.62 -4.56 4.56
C ALA A 123 -13.86 -3.31 3.71
N LYS A 124 -14.10 -2.19 4.36
CA LYS A 124 -14.28 -0.86 3.76
C LYS A 124 -12.99 -0.06 3.78
N GLU A 125 -12.00 -0.52 4.53
CA GLU A 125 -10.69 0.11 4.64
C GLU A 125 -9.56 -0.91 4.63
N LEU A 126 -8.39 -0.47 4.22
CA LEU A 126 -7.13 -1.18 4.32
C LEU A 126 -6.16 -0.29 5.10
N ARG A 127 -5.60 -0.84 6.17
CA ARG A 127 -4.61 -0.17 6.99
C ARG A 127 -3.28 -0.90 6.92
N MET A 128 -2.23 -0.16 6.66
CA MET A 128 -0.86 -0.67 6.66
C MET A 128 -0.01 0.26 7.52
N ASP A 129 0.25 -0.15 8.74
CA ASP A 129 1.18 0.54 9.62
C ASP A 129 2.62 0.11 9.28
N ASP A 130 3.58 1.03 9.38
CA ASP A 130 4.99 0.75 9.08
C ASP A 130 5.28 0.20 7.67
N PHE A 131 4.54 0.67 6.66
CA PHE A 131 4.83 0.31 5.27
C PHE A 131 6.16 0.92 4.84
N VAL A 132 7.15 0.05 4.61
CA VAL A 132 8.52 0.46 4.27
C VAL A 132 8.76 0.30 2.78
N VAL A 133 9.20 1.38 2.13
CA VAL A 133 9.64 1.37 0.74
C VAL A 133 11.11 1.78 0.63
N THR A 134 11.82 1.19 -0.33
CA THR A 134 13.27 1.35 -0.50
C THR A 134 13.63 1.59 -1.96
N THR A 135 14.85 2.06 -2.19
CA THR A 135 15.41 2.18 -3.54
C THR A 135 15.52 0.83 -4.25
N GLY A 136 15.75 -0.26 -3.52
CA GLY A 136 15.77 -1.62 -4.06
C GLY A 136 14.43 -2.09 -4.64
N MET A 137 13.32 -1.48 -4.24
CA MET A 137 11.97 -1.69 -4.79
C MET A 137 11.68 -0.78 -5.99
N GLY A 138 12.63 0.06 -6.42
CA GLY A 138 12.47 0.99 -7.53
C GLY A 138 11.96 2.38 -7.13
N PHE A 139 11.83 2.68 -5.83
CA PHE A 139 11.52 4.04 -5.36
C PHE A 139 12.78 4.92 -5.35
N ALA A 140 12.62 6.22 -5.54
CA ALA A 140 13.72 7.17 -5.56
C ALA A 140 13.36 8.46 -4.81
N SER A 141 14.35 9.11 -4.22
CA SER A 141 14.19 10.42 -3.62
C SER A 141 13.81 11.46 -4.69
N GLY A 142 12.88 12.34 -4.37
CA GLY A 142 12.31 13.33 -5.31
C GLY A 142 11.22 12.76 -6.22
N GLY A 143 10.98 11.45 -6.21
CA GLY A 143 9.95 10.81 -7.02
C GLY A 143 8.54 11.01 -6.44
N SER A 144 7.56 11.12 -7.34
CA SER A 144 6.13 11.12 -6.99
C SER A 144 5.50 9.80 -7.40
N TYR A 145 4.81 9.16 -6.47
CA TYR A 145 4.26 7.81 -6.64
C TYR A 145 2.77 7.79 -6.40
N GLN A 146 2.03 7.23 -7.35
CA GLN A 146 0.63 6.87 -7.15
C GLN A 146 0.56 5.46 -6.58
N LEU A 147 -0.10 5.30 -5.45
CA LEU A 147 -0.53 4.01 -4.93
C LEU A 147 -2.00 3.81 -5.30
N ALA A 148 -2.32 2.60 -5.77
CA ALA A 148 -3.68 2.19 -6.09
C ALA A 148 -3.97 0.82 -5.46
N VAL A 149 -5.09 0.72 -4.73
CA VAL A 149 -5.61 -0.55 -4.24
C VAL A 149 -6.56 -1.09 -5.31
N GLU A 150 -6.29 -2.29 -5.79
CA GLU A 150 -6.98 -2.91 -6.92
C GLU A 150 -7.51 -4.30 -6.56
N ALA A 151 -8.56 -4.74 -7.23
CA ALA A 151 -8.97 -6.14 -7.18
C ALA A 151 -7.88 -7.05 -7.80
N PRO A 152 -7.67 -8.27 -7.28
CA PRO A 152 -6.79 -9.24 -7.91
C PRO A 152 -7.26 -9.55 -9.34
N PRO A 153 -6.34 -9.82 -10.28
CA PRO A 153 -6.69 -10.08 -11.68
C PRO A 153 -7.59 -11.32 -11.88
N GLU A 154 -7.56 -12.29 -10.99
CA GLU A 154 -8.36 -13.52 -11.06
C GLU A 154 -9.86 -13.31 -10.80
N GLU A 155 -10.25 -12.23 -10.12
CA GLU A 155 -11.66 -11.94 -9.86
C GLU A 155 -12.38 -11.24 -11.01
N ALA A 156 -11.68 -10.65 -11.94
CA ALA A 156 -12.28 -10.16 -13.18
C ALA A 156 -12.97 -11.27 -14.00
N THR A 157 -12.65 -12.53 -13.69
CA THR A 157 -13.21 -13.73 -14.39
C THR A 157 -14.41 -14.36 -13.67
N ALA A 158 -14.59 -14.14 -12.36
CA ALA A 158 -15.64 -14.83 -11.59
C ALA A 158 -17.04 -14.24 -11.77
N THR A 159 -17.20 -13.03 -12.26
CA THR A 159 -18.50 -12.37 -12.44
C THR A 159 -19.11 -12.53 -13.81
N GLY A 160 -18.51 -13.34 -14.71
CA GLY A 160 -19.09 -13.67 -16.04
C GLY A 160 -19.16 -12.50 -17.04
N GLU A 161 -18.78 -11.31 -16.65
CA GLU A 161 -18.60 -10.20 -17.56
C GLU A 161 -17.21 -10.25 -18.16
N THR A 162 -17.14 -10.49 -19.46
CA THR A 162 -15.90 -10.39 -20.24
C THR A 162 -15.43 -8.94 -20.20
N ARG A 163 -14.77 -8.53 -19.09
CA ARG A 163 -14.12 -7.23 -19.04
C ARG A 163 -13.01 -7.22 -20.07
N LYS A 164 -13.07 -6.26 -20.99
CA LYS A 164 -11.98 -5.98 -21.92
C LYS A 164 -10.70 -5.88 -21.07
N ALA A 165 -9.74 -6.75 -21.35
CA ALA A 165 -8.42 -6.71 -20.74
C ALA A 165 -7.88 -5.28 -20.80
N GLY A 166 -7.68 -4.62 -19.66
CA GLY A 166 -7.06 -3.31 -19.66
C GLY A 166 -7.40 -2.33 -18.56
N LYS A 167 -8.47 -2.48 -17.79
CA LYS A 167 -8.74 -1.55 -16.70
C LYS A 167 -8.88 -2.30 -15.39
N ALA A 168 -7.83 -2.19 -14.56
CA ALA A 168 -7.87 -2.70 -13.19
C ALA A 168 -9.06 -2.09 -12.43
N ASP A 169 -9.70 -2.90 -11.62
CA ASP A 169 -10.82 -2.48 -10.78
C ASP A 169 -10.25 -1.82 -9.52
N VAL A 170 -10.17 -0.50 -9.53
CA VAL A 170 -9.52 0.30 -8.48
C VAL A 170 -10.51 0.59 -7.35
N TYR A 171 -10.15 0.20 -6.15
CA TYR A 171 -10.88 0.49 -4.91
C TYR A 171 -10.51 1.85 -4.29
N ALA A 172 -9.23 2.21 -4.32
CA ALA A 172 -8.74 3.47 -3.77
C ALA A 172 -7.42 3.88 -4.44
N LYS A 173 -7.12 5.19 -4.43
CA LYS A 173 -5.84 5.72 -4.93
C LYS A 173 -5.39 6.94 -4.15
N GLY A 174 -4.09 7.18 -4.12
CA GLY A 174 -3.48 8.37 -3.55
C GLY A 174 -2.10 8.61 -4.17
N VAL A 175 -1.60 9.83 -4.06
CA VAL A 175 -0.27 10.22 -4.56
C VAL A 175 0.58 10.73 -3.42
N ILE A 176 1.84 10.31 -3.36
CA ILE A 176 2.83 10.71 -2.37
C ILE A 176 4.15 11.02 -3.04
N THR A 177 4.87 12.01 -2.53
CA THR A 177 6.23 12.35 -2.94
C THR A 177 7.21 11.87 -1.87
N LEU A 178 8.29 11.21 -2.29
CA LEU A 178 9.35 10.71 -1.41
C LEU A 178 10.57 11.65 -1.52
N ARG A 179 11.10 12.11 -0.38
CA ARG A 179 12.29 12.98 -0.31
C ARG A 179 13.43 12.33 0.43
#